data_1dddc7ca8167a0b9b4889f7da72abace
#
_entry.id   1dddc7ca8167a0b9b4889f7da72abace
#
_cell.length_a   1.000
_cell.length_b   1.000
_cell.length_c   1.000
_cell.angle_alpha   90.00
_cell.angle_beta   90.00
_cell.angle_gamma   90.00
#
_symmetry.space_group_name_H-M   'P 1'
#
loop_
_entity.id
_entity.type
_entity.pdbx_description
1 polymer ?
#
loop_
_entity_poly.entity_id
_entity_poly.type
_entity_poly.pdbx_seq_one_letter_code
_entity_poly.pdbx_strand_id
1 'polypeptide(L)'
;MRRIYIPKRLCTEAAKWLKGRGVISGYLFTNRTGNRLSTRGIAIQLKHFAETYGINREVVYPHSFRHRFAKNFLEKFNDIALLADLMGHESIETTRIYLRRTASEQQKIVDKVVVW
;
A
#
# COMPACT_ATOMS: atom_id res chain seq x y z
N MET A 1 -16.61 5.47 7.88
CA MET A 1 -15.96 5.97 6.64
C MET A 1 -14.52 6.36 6.95
N ARG A 2 -13.57 5.92 6.13
CA ARG A 2 -12.15 6.17 6.32
C ARG A 2 -11.62 7.04 5.18
N ARG A 3 -10.81 8.04 5.53
CA ARG A 3 -10.13 8.85 4.53
C ARG A 3 -8.80 8.20 4.14
N ILE A 4 -8.54 8.11 2.85
CA ILE A 4 -7.24 7.69 2.33
C ILE A 4 -6.62 8.84 1.55
N TYR A 5 -5.30 8.84 1.47
CA TYR A 5 -4.55 9.87 0.75
C TYR A 5 -3.90 9.25 -0.48
N ILE A 6 -4.08 9.90 -1.61
CA ILE A 6 -3.57 9.43 -2.90
C ILE A 6 -2.45 10.38 -3.33
N PRO A 7 -1.26 9.88 -3.69
CA PRO A 7 -0.19 10.73 -4.19
C PRO A 7 -0.65 11.57 -5.40
N LYS A 8 -0.23 12.83 -5.43
CA LYS A 8 -0.60 13.75 -6.53
C LYS A 8 -0.23 13.19 -7.90
N ARG A 9 0.94 12.55 -8.00
CA ARG A 9 1.39 11.91 -9.23
C ARG A 9 0.40 10.85 -9.71
N LEU A 10 -0.10 10.02 -8.79
CA LEU A 10 -1.07 8.98 -9.13
C LEU A 10 -2.40 9.58 -9.56
N CYS A 11 -2.86 10.65 -8.90
CA CYS A 11 -4.07 11.37 -9.32
C CYS A 11 -3.93 11.91 -10.75
N THR A 12 -2.78 12.48 -11.09
CA THR A 12 -2.51 13.01 -12.43
C THR A 12 -2.54 11.90 -13.48
N GLU A 13 -1.90 10.77 -13.20
CA GLU A 13 -1.88 9.62 -14.12
C GLU A 13 -3.27 9.02 -14.28
N ALA A 14 -4.03 8.88 -13.20
CA ALA A 14 -5.40 8.38 -13.25
C ALA A 14 -6.30 9.30 -14.07
N ALA A 15 -6.17 10.61 -13.91
CA ALA A 15 -6.94 11.60 -14.68
C ALA A 15 -6.64 11.49 -16.18
N LYS A 16 -5.38 11.37 -16.57
CA LYS A 16 -4.98 11.16 -17.97
C LYS A 16 -5.57 9.89 -18.55
N TRP A 17 -5.50 8.80 -17.78
CA TRP A 17 -6.03 7.50 -18.19
C TRP A 17 -7.54 7.55 -18.42
N LEU A 18 -8.28 8.17 -17.50
CA LEU A 18 -9.74 8.34 -17.63
C LEU A 18 -10.12 9.20 -18.81
N LYS A 19 -9.39 10.31 -19.03
CA LYS A 19 -9.61 11.21 -20.16
C LYS A 19 -9.40 10.49 -21.48
N GLY A 20 -8.35 9.67 -21.60
CA GLY A 20 -8.06 8.87 -22.78
C GLY A 20 -9.14 7.84 -23.09
N ARG A 21 -9.88 7.39 -22.06
CA ARG A 21 -11.00 6.45 -22.22
C ARG A 21 -12.36 7.12 -22.40
N GLY A 22 -12.42 8.44 -22.32
CA GLY A 22 -13.68 9.18 -22.42
C GLY A 22 -14.59 9.01 -21.21
N VAL A 23 -14.04 8.62 -20.05
CA VAL A 23 -14.81 8.42 -18.82
C VAL A 23 -14.92 9.74 -18.05
N ILE A 24 -16.15 10.19 -17.81
CA ILE A 24 -16.43 11.45 -17.09
C ILE A 24 -16.87 11.19 -15.66
N SER A 25 -17.59 10.09 -15.43
CA SER A 25 -18.13 9.74 -14.12
C SER A 25 -18.33 8.22 -14.01
N GLY A 26 -18.58 7.74 -12.80
CA GLY A 26 -18.83 6.35 -12.53
C GLY A 26 -17.64 5.66 -11.83
N TYR A 27 -17.57 4.36 -11.94
CA TYR A 27 -16.51 3.58 -11.31
C TYR A 27 -15.17 3.77 -12.03
N LEU A 28 -14.10 3.90 -11.25
CA LEU A 28 -12.75 4.04 -11.77
C LEU A 28 -12.28 2.73 -12.44
N PHE A 29 -12.50 1.61 -11.80
CA PHE A 29 -12.15 0.28 -12.30
C PHE A 29 -13.40 -0.54 -12.56
N THR A 30 -13.56 -0.98 -13.80
CA THR A 30 -14.74 -1.71 -14.24
C THR A 30 -14.36 -3.05 -14.85
N ASN A 31 -15.33 -3.99 -14.82
CA ASN A 31 -15.22 -5.24 -15.54
C ASN A 31 -15.67 -5.07 -16.99
N ARG A 32 -15.71 -6.17 -17.75
CA ARG A 32 -16.11 -6.16 -19.18
C ARG A 32 -17.53 -5.66 -19.40
N THR A 33 -18.41 -5.83 -18.42
CA THR A 33 -19.81 -5.39 -18.50
C THR A 33 -20.04 -3.96 -18.04
N GLY A 34 -18.98 -3.24 -17.64
CA GLY A 34 -19.08 -1.87 -17.17
C GLY A 34 -19.43 -1.73 -15.70
N ASN A 35 -19.55 -2.83 -14.96
CA ASN A 35 -19.80 -2.82 -13.53
C ASN A 35 -18.51 -2.69 -12.74
N ARG A 36 -18.64 -2.30 -11.45
CA ARG A 36 -17.49 -2.18 -10.55
C ARG A 36 -16.69 -3.48 -10.50
N LEU A 37 -15.38 -3.36 -10.62
CA LEU A 37 -14.48 -4.50 -10.47
C LEU A 37 -14.56 -5.03 -9.04
N SER A 38 -14.76 -6.35 -8.90
CA SER A 38 -14.84 -7.01 -7.59
C SER A 38 -13.47 -7.18 -6.95
N THR A 39 -13.44 -7.41 -5.64
CA THR A 39 -12.22 -7.75 -4.91
C THR A 39 -11.51 -8.95 -5.53
N ARG A 40 -12.27 -9.98 -5.90
CA ARG A 40 -11.73 -11.15 -6.60
C ARG A 40 -11.17 -10.79 -7.97
N GLY A 41 -11.86 -9.92 -8.70
CA GLY A 41 -11.40 -9.43 -10.01
C GLY A 41 -10.07 -8.69 -9.91
N ILE A 42 -9.89 -7.87 -8.87
CA ILE A 42 -8.62 -7.18 -8.62
C ILE A 42 -7.50 -8.19 -8.37
N ALA A 43 -7.75 -9.20 -7.52
CA ALA A 43 -6.77 -10.24 -7.23
C ALA A 43 -6.35 -11.01 -8.48
N ILE A 44 -7.31 -11.36 -9.35
CA ILE A 44 -7.06 -12.04 -10.62
C ILE A 44 -6.19 -11.15 -11.54
N GLN A 45 -6.51 -9.87 -11.66
CA GLN A 45 -5.73 -8.93 -12.48
C GLN A 45 -4.30 -8.82 -12.00
N LEU A 46 -4.08 -8.78 -10.68
CA LEU A 46 -2.72 -8.74 -10.13
C LEU A 46 -1.92 -10.00 -10.49
N LYS A 47 -2.57 -11.16 -10.50
CA LYS A 47 -1.93 -12.42 -10.94
C LYS A 47 -1.55 -12.37 -12.42
N HIS A 48 -2.41 -11.80 -13.26
CA HIS A 48 -2.09 -11.60 -14.68
C HIS A 48 -0.89 -10.68 -14.88
N PHE A 49 -0.82 -9.57 -14.13
CA PHE A 49 0.32 -8.68 -14.20
C PHE A 49 1.61 -9.39 -13.78
N ALA A 50 1.55 -10.20 -12.73
CA ALA A 50 2.70 -10.98 -12.30
C ALA A 50 3.20 -11.90 -13.43
N GLU A 51 2.31 -12.61 -14.10
CA GLU A 51 2.67 -13.47 -15.23
C GLU A 51 3.27 -12.67 -16.39
N THR A 52 2.65 -11.53 -16.73
CA THR A 52 3.11 -10.68 -17.83
C THR A 52 4.52 -10.14 -17.59
N TYR A 53 4.85 -9.77 -16.37
CA TYR A 53 6.14 -9.17 -16.03
C TYR A 53 7.16 -10.14 -15.42
N GLY A 54 6.87 -11.44 -15.47
CA GLY A 54 7.80 -12.46 -14.97
C GLY A 54 8.03 -12.42 -13.46
N ILE A 55 7.05 -11.96 -12.70
CA ILE A 55 7.09 -11.90 -11.24
C ILE A 55 6.39 -13.13 -10.68
N ASN A 56 6.90 -13.67 -9.56
CA ASN A 56 6.25 -14.80 -8.90
C ASN A 56 4.81 -14.43 -8.50
N ARG A 57 3.81 -15.06 -9.11
CA ARG A 57 2.40 -14.75 -8.86
C ARG A 57 1.96 -15.00 -7.42
N GLU A 58 2.64 -15.85 -6.68
CA GLU A 58 2.31 -16.15 -5.28
C GLU A 58 2.54 -14.95 -4.36
N VAL A 59 3.42 -14.02 -4.72
CA VAL A 59 3.74 -12.83 -3.92
C VAL A 59 3.02 -11.57 -4.39
N VAL A 60 2.17 -11.67 -5.44
CA VAL A 60 1.45 -10.52 -6.00
C VAL A 60 -0.03 -10.63 -5.67
N TYR A 61 -0.41 -10.04 -4.53
CA TYR A 61 -1.77 -9.98 -4.04
C TYR A 61 -1.96 -8.69 -3.20
N PRO A 62 -3.20 -8.23 -2.96
CA PRO A 62 -3.41 -6.93 -2.31
C PRO A 62 -2.67 -6.73 -1.00
N HIS A 63 -2.64 -7.72 -0.12
CA HIS A 63 -1.93 -7.61 1.15
C HIS A 63 -0.41 -7.52 1.00
N SER A 64 0.17 -8.06 -0.07
CA SER A 64 1.62 -7.93 -0.30
C SER A 64 2.00 -6.47 -0.58
N PHE A 65 1.19 -5.73 -1.30
CA PHE A 65 1.37 -4.28 -1.50
C PHE A 65 1.22 -3.52 -0.19
N ARG A 66 0.25 -3.90 0.62
CA ARG A 66 0.03 -3.31 1.94
C ARG A 66 1.23 -3.52 2.86
N HIS A 67 1.77 -4.72 2.91
CA HIS A 67 2.97 -5.04 3.67
C HIS A 67 4.18 -4.24 3.19
N ARG A 68 4.36 -4.15 1.88
CA ARG A 68 5.47 -3.38 1.31
C ARG A 68 5.35 -1.89 1.62
N PHE A 69 4.15 -1.35 1.53
CA PHE A 69 3.90 0.04 1.92
C PHE A 69 4.30 0.29 3.37
N ALA A 70 3.86 -0.57 4.28
CA ALA A 70 4.17 -0.44 5.71
C ALA A 70 5.68 -0.46 5.97
N LYS A 71 6.40 -1.39 5.37
CA LYS A 71 7.85 -1.49 5.52
C LYS A 71 8.56 -0.26 4.96
N ASN A 72 8.20 0.16 3.75
CA ASN A 72 8.79 1.34 3.12
C ASN A 72 8.51 2.61 3.92
N PHE A 73 7.31 2.72 4.47
CA PHE A 73 6.93 3.86 5.31
C PHE A 73 7.82 3.96 6.54
N LEU A 74 7.98 2.85 7.27
CA LEU A 74 8.76 2.82 8.51
C LEU A 74 10.26 3.01 8.29
N GLU A 75 10.77 2.69 7.12
CA GLU A 75 12.16 3.01 6.74
C GLU A 75 12.40 4.52 6.64
N LYS A 76 11.39 5.25 6.19
CA LYS A 76 11.47 6.71 6.00
C LYS A 76 10.94 7.51 7.18
N PHE A 77 9.86 7.04 7.77
CA PHE A 77 9.17 7.72 8.86
C PHE A 77 8.92 6.73 9.99
N ASN A 78 9.67 6.83 11.04
CA ASN A 78 9.58 5.92 12.18
C ASN A 78 8.40 6.29 13.09
N ASP A 79 7.21 6.42 12.51
CA ASP A 79 5.98 6.84 13.19
C ASP A 79 4.90 5.77 13.02
N ILE A 80 4.85 4.86 13.99
CA ILE A 80 3.92 3.73 13.98
C ILE A 80 2.47 4.18 14.16
N ALA A 81 2.22 5.24 14.91
CA ALA A 81 0.87 5.73 15.11
C ALA A 81 0.29 6.30 13.82
N LEU A 82 1.07 7.09 13.09
CA LEU A 82 0.66 7.60 11.78
C LEU A 82 0.45 6.46 10.78
N LEU A 83 1.34 5.48 10.76
CA LEU A 83 1.17 4.32 9.87
C LEU A 83 -0.12 3.57 10.19
N ALA A 84 -0.42 3.35 11.47
CA ALA A 84 -1.66 2.68 11.88
C ALA A 84 -2.88 3.44 11.37
N ASP A 85 -2.89 4.77 11.50
CA ASP A 85 -3.97 5.63 11.00
C ASP A 85 -4.12 5.52 9.48
N LEU A 86 -3.01 5.61 8.75
CA LEU A 86 -3.03 5.52 7.28
C LEU A 86 -3.51 4.16 6.78
N MET A 87 -3.17 3.09 7.48
CA MET A 87 -3.59 1.73 7.12
C MET A 87 -4.98 1.38 7.65
N GLY A 88 -5.56 2.22 8.52
CA GLY A 88 -6.87 1.98 9.11
C GLY A 88 -6.88 0.87 10.14
N HIS A 89 -5.76 0.62 10.82
CA HIS A 89 -5.71 -0.33 11.93
C HIS A 89 -6.40 0.28 13.16
N GLU A 90 -7.24 -0.50 13.82
CA GLU A 90 -7.88 -0.08 15.06
C GLU A 90 -6.89 -0.05 16.24
N SER A 91 -5.82 -0.84 16.14
CA SER A 91 -4.80 -1.01 17.18
C SER A 91 -3.40 -0.85 16.61
N ILE A 92 -2.54 -0.16 17.35
CA ILE A 92 -1.11 -0.05 17.05
C ILE A 92 -0.43 -1.43 17.08
N GLU A 93 -0.95 -2.35 17.91
CA GLU A 93 -0.40 -3.71 18.00
C GLU A 93 -0.38 -4.43 16.65
N THR A 94 -1.42 -4.26 15.84
CA THR A 94 -1.46 -4.83 14.49
C THR A 94 -0.36 -4.26 13.59
N THR A 95 0.02 -3.00 13.82
CA THR A 95 1.05 -2.32 13.03
C THR A 95 2.46 -2.66 13.51
N ARG A 96 2.64 -2.97 14.79
CA ARG A 96 3.94 -3.26 15.40
C ARG A 96 4.70 -4.40 14.75
N ILE A 97 4.01 -5.33 14.09
CA ILE A 97 4.65 -6.45 13.38
C ILE A 97 5.68 -5.98 12.34
N TYR A 98 5.52 -4.74 11.83
CA TYR A 98 6.44 -4.15 10.86
C TYR A 98 7.66 -3.48 11.51
N LEU A 99 7.66 -3.34 12.83
CA LEU A 99 8.71 -2.66 13.60
C LEU A 99 9.67 -3.62 14.28
N ARG A 100 9.71 -4.88 13.89
CA ARG A 100 10.62 -5.85 14.51
C ARG A 100 12.07 -5.44 14.26
N ARG A 101 12.76 -5.08 15.34
CA ARG A 101 14.15 -4.69 15.31
C ARG A 101 14.99 -5.69 16.09
N THR A 102 16.20 -5.96 15.62
CA THR A 102 17.14 -6.81 16.33
C THR A 102 17.68 -6.10 17.57
N ALA A 103 18.26 -6.88 18.50
CA ALA A 103 18.87 -6.31 19.70
C ALA A 103 19.99 -5.33 19.36
N SER A 104 20.80 -5.62 18.33
CA SER A 104 21.87 -4.73 17.88
C SER A 104 21.33 -3.42 17.30
N GLU A 105 20.23 -3.48 16.56
CA GLU A 105 19.56 -2.28 16.03
C GLU A 105 19.03 -1.41 17.18
N GLN A 106 18.40 -2.03 18.17
CA GLN A 106 17.90 -1.32 19.34
C GLN A 106 19.03 -0.65 20.13
N GLN A 107 20.16 -1.36 20.30
CA GLN A 107 21.33 -0.81 20.96
C GLN A 107 21.88 0.43 20.25
N LYS A 108 21.99 0.36 18.92
CA LYS A 108 22.44 1.50 18.11
C LYS A 108 21.52 2.71 18.26
N ILE A 109 20.22 2.49 18.35
CA ILE A 109 19.25 3.57 18.55
C ILE A 109 19.46 4.22 19.93
N VAL A 110 19.63 3.42 20.97
CA VAL A 110 19.89 3.92 22.32
C VAL A 110 21.19 4.73 22.37
N ASP A 111 22.26 4.21 21.79
CA ASP A 111 23.57 4.89 21.72
C ASP A 111 23.48 6.24 20.99
N LYS A 112 22.60 6.33 20.00
CA LYS A 112 22.38 7.56 19.23
C LYS A 112 21.56 8.60 19.96
N VAL A 113 20.60 8.15 20.77
CA VAL A 113 19.67 9.02 21.50
C VAL A 113 20.29 9.52 22.81
N VAL A 114 20.97 8.63 23.51
CA VAL A 114 21.56 8.93 24.82
C VAL A 114 23.00 9.43 24.62
N VAL A 115 23.16 10.73 24.49
CA VAL A 115 24.45 11.37 24.20
C VAL A 115 24.97 12.24 25.35
N TRP A 116 24.30 12.22 26.52
CA TRP A 116 24.72 12.98 27.68
C TRP A 116 25.55 12.20 28.69
#